data_a6d4f1cd63ffad61d6c9c6963d29bcc0
#
_entry.id   a6d4f1cd63ffad61d6c9c6963d29bcc0
#
_cell.length_a   1.000
_cell.length_b   1.000
_cell.length_c   1.000
_cell.angle_alpha   90.00
_cell.angle_beta   90.00
_cell.angle_gamma   90.00
#
_symmetry.space_group_name_H-M   'P 1'
#
loop_
_entity.id
_entity.type
_entity.pdbx_description
1 polymer ?
#
loop_
_entity_poly.entity_id
_entity_poly.type
_entity_poly.pdbx_seq_one_letter_code
_entity_poly.pdbx_strand_id
1 'polypeptide(L)'
;MNIKDLMVKEAMIMDLQATDKKGAIDEMVQKMFDAGRISDIDTYKEGILAREAQTSTGLGDGIAMPHAKNSAVKEATVLFAKSQKGVDYEALDGQPTYLFFMIAAPEGANDTHLQALAALSRLLIEIGRASCRERV
;
A
#
# COMPACT_ATOMS: atom_id res chain seq x y z
N MET A 1 -5.10 -18.73 -1.89
CA MET A 1 -5.16 -17.47 -1.15
C MET A 1 -6.31 -16.62 -1.67
N ASN A 2 -7.20 -16.21 -0.80
CA ASN A 2 -8.39 -15.46 -1.17
C ASN A 2 -8.15 -13.96 -0.95
N ILE A 3 -8.63 -13.12 -1.86
CA ILE A 3 -8.58 -11.66 -1.74
C ILE A 3 -9.15 -11.21 -0.39
N LYS A 4 -10.23 -11.83 0.06
CA LYS A 4 -10.87 -11.51 1.34
C LYS A 4 -9.96 -11.73 2.54
N ASP A 5 -9.02 -12.64 2.45
CA ASP A 5 -8.07 -12.92 3.53
C ASP A 5 -6.95 -11.89 3.59
N LEU A 6 -6.66 -11.24 2.45
CA LEU A 6 -5.61 -10.23 2.35
C LEU A 6 -6.12 -8.82 2.61
N MET A 7 -7.33 -8.50 2.14
CA MET A 7 -7.93 -7.17 2.31
C MET A 7 -9.00 -7.25 3.40
N VAL A 8 -8.64 -6.79 4.59
CA VAL A 8 -9.55 -6.78 5.73
C VAL A 8 -10.06 -5.37 5.97
N LYS A 9 -11.29 -5.26 6.45
CA LYS A 9 -11.93 -3.97 6.72
C LYS A 9 -11.11 -3.11 7.69
N GLU A 10 -10.47 -3.74 8.65
CA GLU A 10 -9.65 -3.07 9.65
C GLU A 10 -8.40 -2.42 9.04
N ALA A 11 -8.01 -2.84 7.83
CA ALA A 11 -6.86 -2.29 7.10
C ALA A 11 -7.33 -1.44 5.91
N MET A 12 -8.43 -0.71 6.06
CA MET A 12 -8.93 0.22 5.04
C MET A 12 -8.99 1.63 5.59
N ILE A 13 -8.48 2.58 4.81
CA ILE A 13 -8.56 4.01 5.13
C ILE A 13 -9.34 4.68 4.00
N MET A 14 -10.56 5.11 4.27
CA MET A 14 -11.42 5.71 3.26
C MET A 14 -11.20 7.22 3.10
N ASP A 15 -10.50 7.85 4.04
CA ASP A 15 -10.22 9.28 4.01
C ASP A 15 -8.82 9.54 4.60
N LEU A 16 -7.81 9.29 3.80
CA LEU A 16 -6.42 9.51 4.18
C LEU A 16 -6.19 11.01 4.38
N GLN A 17 -5.66 11.40 5.51
CA GLN A 17 -5.51 12.81 5.89
C GLN A 17 -4.20 13.44 5.43
N ALA A 18 -3.15 12.63 5.30
CA ALA A 18 -1.85 13.12 4.89
C ALA A 18 -1.87 13.67 3.47
N THR A 19 -1.03 14.66 3.21
CA THR A 19 -0.91 15.28 1.88
C THR A 19 0.48 15.10 1.27
N ASP A 20 1.42 14.52 2.01
CA ASP A 20 2.76 14.23 1.51
C ASP A 20 3.09 12.74 1.67
N LYS A 21 4.17 12.32 1.01
CA LYS A 21 4.59 10.92 0.97
C LYS A 21 4.86 10.35 2.36
N LYS A 22 5.65 11.06 3.16
CA LYS A 22 6.03 10.60 4.49
C LYS A 22 4.81 10.46 5.39
N GLY A 23 3.94 11.47 5.41
CA GLY A 23 2.73 11.44 6.22
C GLY A 23 1.78 10.33 5.79
N ALA A 24 1.64 10.09 4.49
CA ALA A 24 0.80 9.01 3.97
C ALA A 24 1.33 7.65 4.40
N ILE A 25 2.64 7.43 4.31
CA ILE A 25 3.26 6.19 4.75
C ILE A 25 3.05 5.99 6.25
N ASP A 26 3.28 7.04 7.06
CA ASP A 26 3.09 6.98 8.51
C ASP A 26 1.65 6.60 8.86
N GLU A 27 0.69 7.21 8.21
CA GLU A 27 -0.73 6.97 8.47
C GLU A 27 -1.12 5.54 8.10
N MET A 28 -0.66 5.06 6.95
CA MET A 28 -0.93 3.69 6.50
C MET A 28 -0.25 2.64 7.38
N VAL A 29 0.99 2.87 7.78
CA VAL A 29 1.72 1.94 8.66
C VAL A 29 1.06 1.87 10.03
N GLN A 30 0.60 3.00 10.57
CA GLN A 30 -0.12 3.02 11.84
C GLN A 30 -1.41 2.20 11.76
N LYS A 31 -2.14 2.33 10.65
CA LYS A 31 -3.36 1.55 10.43
C LYS A 31 -3.06 0.05 10.35
N MET A 32 -1.99 -0.31 9.70
CA MET A 32 -1.54 -1.71 9.60
C MET A 32 -1.24 -2.29 10.99
N PHE A 33 -0.60 -1.48 11.84
CA PHE A 33 -0.32 -1.87 13.22
C PHE A 33 -1.60 -2.01 14.04
N ASP A 34 -2.53 -1.06 13.91
CA ASP A 34 -3.81 -1.07 14.62
C ASP A 34 -4.66 -2.28 14.22
N ALA A 35 -4.53 -2.73 12.99
CA ALA A 35 -5.21 -3.93 12.50
C ALA A 35 -4.55 -5.23 12.96
N GLY A 36 -3.42 -5.15 13.68
CA GLY A 36 -2.70 -6.31 14.18
C GLY A 36 -1.91 -7.09 13.13
N ARG A 37 -1.61 -6.46 12.00
CA ARG A 37 -0.93 -7.12 10.88
C ARG A 37 0.58 -7.00 10.92
N ILE A 38 1.11 -6.03 11.66
CA ILE A 38 2.54 -5.90 11.89
C ILE A 38 2.80 -5.81 13.40
N SER A 39 3.98 -6.23 13.82
CA SER A 39 4.37 -6.26 15.24
C SER A 39 5.18 -5.04 15.65
N ASP A 40 5.82 -4.35 14.70
CA ASP A 40 6.70 -3.22 14.97
C ASP A 40 6.59 -2.18 13.85
N ILE A 41 6.07 -1.01 14.20
CA ILE A 41 5.88 0.10 13.27
C ILE A 41 7.21 0.52 12.63
N ASP A 42 8.24 0.73 13.45
CA ASP A 42 9.52 1.25 12.98
C ASP A 42 10.21 0.29 12.01
N THR A 43 10.23 -0.99 12.32
CA THR A 43 10.85 -2.01 11.47
C THR A 43 10.14 -2.10 10.12
N TYR A 44 8.82 -2.14 10.13
CA TYR A 44 8.05 -2.21 8.88
C TYR A 44 8.24 -0.95 8.05
N LYS A 45 8.16 0.22 8.70
CA LYS A 45 8.33 1.52 8.05
C LYS A 45 9.70 1.65 7.40
N GLU A 46 10.76 1.18 8.06
CA GLU A 46 12.11 1.19 7.49
C GLU A 46 12.16 0.40 6.17
N GLY A 47 11.48 -0.75 6.12
CA GLY A 47 11.38 -1.55 4.89
C GLY A 47 10.69 -0.80 3.76
N ILE A 48 9.59 -0.12 4.08
CA ILE A 48 8.87 0.72 3.11
C ILE A 48 9.77 1.84 2.60
N LEU A 49 10.44 2.57 3.50
CA LEU A 49 11.28 3.69 3.13
C LEU A 49 12.50 3.25 2.33
N ALA A 50 13.09 2.11 2.65
CA ALA A 50 14.22 1.55 1.91
C ALA A 50 13.80 1.21 0.47
N ARG A 51 12.61 0.66 0.29
CA ARG A 51 12.08 0.36 -1.05
C ARG A 51 11.80 1.66 -1.84
N GLU A 52 11.24 2.66 -1.19
CA GLU A 52 10.94 3.95 -1.81
C GLU A 52 12.22 4.70 -2.21
N ALA A 53 13.31 4.49 -1.48
CA ALA A 53 14.61 5.11 -1.79
C ALA A 53 15.19 4.59 -3.11
N GLN A 54 14.82 3.42 -3.58
CA GLN A 54 15.27 2.87 -4.87
C GLN A 54 14.56 3.56 -6.03
N THR A 55 13.24 3.64 -5.93
CA THR A 55 12.37 4.30 -6.91
C THR A 55 10.99 4.44 -6.28
N SER A 56 10.27 5.50 -6.61
CA SER A 56 8.94 5.70 -6.08
C SER A 56 8.00 4.55 -6.47
N THR A 57 7.16 4.10 -5.55
CA THR A 57 6.09 3.15 -5.86
C THR A 57 4.81 3.85 -6.31
N GLY A 58 4.85 5.18 -6.47
CA GLY A 58 3.79 5.93 -7.13
C GLY A 58 3.81 5.64 -8.62
N LEU A 59 2.91 4.78 -9.08
CA LEU A 59 2.93 4.24 -10.45
C LEU A 59 2.42 5.19 -11.51
N GLY A 60 1.77 6.29 -11.11
CA GLY A 60 1.08 7.17 -12.02
C GLY A 60 -0.41 6.86 -12.04
N ASP A 61 -1.17 7.64 -12.79
CA ASP A 61 -2.64 7.51 -12.87
C ASP A 61 -3.32 7.63 -11.51
N GLY A 62 -2.67 8.29 -10.53
CA GLY A 62 -3.22 8.49 -9.20
C GLY A 62 -3.09 7.27 -8.28
N ILE A 63 -2.24 6.30 -8.61
CA ILE A 63 -2.11 5.04 -7.87
C ILE A 63 -0.69 4.85 -7.36
N ALA A 64 -0.56 4.40 -6.10
CA ALA A 64 0.72 4.02 -5.51
C ALA A 64 0.59 2.66 -4.83
N MET A 65 1.70 1.92 -4.80
CA MET A 65 1.73 0.57 -4.23
C MET A 65 2.97 0.39 -3.35
N PRO A 66 3.00 1.08 -2.18
CA PRO A 66 4.10 0.87 -1.25
C PRO A 66 4.08 -0.57 -0.73
N HIS A 67 5.25 -1.18 -0.62
CA HIS A 67 5.33 -2.56 -0.18
C HIS A 67 6.64 -2.85 0.53
N ALA A 68 6.60 -3.80 1.44
CA ALA A 68 7.79 -4.30 2.12
C ALA A 68 7.58 -5.74 2.57
N LYS A 69 8.68 -6.47 2.61
CA LYS A 69 8.76 -7.82 3.14
C LYS A 69 9.77 -7.80 4.26
N ASN A 70 9.33 -8.04 5.49
CA ASN A 70 10.25 -8.10 6.62
C ASN A 70 9.66 -8.83 7.82
N SER A 71 10.50 -8.97 8.86
CA SER A 71 10.16 -9.74 10.07
C SER A 71 9.03 -9.11 10.89
N ALA A 72 8.75 -7.83 10.71
CA ALA A 72 7.68 -7.17 11.45
C ALA A 72 6.29 -7.57 10.95
N VAL A 73 6.18 -8.15 9.76
CA VAL A 73 4.88 -8.54 9.20
C VAL A 73 4.45 -9.88 9.81
N LYS A 74 3.28 -9.88 10.45
CA LYS A 74 2.70 -11.08 11.08
C LYS A 74 1.93 -11.91 10.06
N GLU A 75 1.15 -11.26 9.21
CA GLU A 75 0.34 -11.92 8.18
C GLU A 75 0.37 -11.09 6.91
N ALA A 76 0.41 -11.77 5.75
CA ALA A 76 0.32 -11.10 4.46
C ALA A 76 -0.97 -10.28 4.40
N THR A 77 -0.87 -9.00 4.07
CA THR A 77 -2.00 -8.08 4.10
C THR A 77 -1.86 -7.05 2.99
N VAL A 78 -3.00 -6.68 2.38
CA VAL A 78 -3.07 -5.54 1.47
C VAL A 78 -3.94 -4.48 2.16
N LEU A 79 -3.34 -3.34 2.47
CA LEU A 79 -4.04 -2.20 3.05
C LEU A 79 -4.48 -1.28 1.91
N PHE A 80 -5.76 -0.94 1.87
CA PHE A 80 -6.30 0.01 0.90
C PHE A 80 -6.45 1.37 1.57
N ALA A 81 -6.00 2.44 0.88
CA ALA A 81 -6.19 3.79 1.36
C ALA A 81 -6.63 4.68 0.21
N LYS A 82 -7.52 5.61 0.50
CA LYS A 82 -8.05 6.57 -0.47
C LYS A 82 -7.87 7.98 0.08
N SER A 83 -7.31 8.86 -0.75
CA SER A 83 -7.19 10.28 -0.44
C SER A 83 -8.11 11.07 -1.34
N GLN A 84 -8.95 11.93 -0.76
CA GLN A 84 -9.83 12.80 -1.52
C GLN A 84 -9.10 14.03 -2.04
N LYS A 85 -8.13 14.52 -1.29
CA LYS A 85 -7.37 15.73 -1.62
C LYS A 85 -6.21 15.47 -2.58
N GLY A 86 -5.72 14.24 -2.61
CA GLY A 86 -4.50 13.89 -3.32
C GLY A 86 -3.27 14.03 -2.45
N VAL A 87 -2.28 13.18 -2.69
CA VAL A 87 -1.04 13.13 -1.95
C VAL A 87 0.12 13.37 -2.90
N ASP A 88 1.04 14.26 -2.52
CA ASP A 88 2.30 14.41 -3.24
C ASP A 88 3.19 13.22 -2.85
N TYR A 89 3.04 12.12 -3.59
CA TYR A 89 3.74 10.86 -3.33
C TYR A 89 5.02 10.73 -4.15
N GLU A 90 5.41 11.79 -4.85
CA GLU A 90 6.57 11.76 -5.74
C GLU A 90 6.41 10.65 -6.78
N ALA A 91 5.18 10.56 -7.33
CA ALA A 91 4.85 9.56 -8.34
C ALA A 91 5.69 9.76 -9.60
N LEU A 92 5.85 8.69 -10.37
CA LEU A 92 6.68 8.71 -11.58
C LEU A 92 6.20 9.69 -12.64
N ASP A 93 4.89 9.99 -12.66
CA ASP A 93 4.32 10.96 -13.60
C ASP A 93 4.21 12.38 -13.02
N GLY A 94 4.66 12.59 -11.79
CA GLY A 94 4.62 13.89 -11.11
C GLY A 94 3.22 14.34 -10.68
N GLN A 95 2.20 13.51 -10.81
CA GLN A 95 0.82 13.84 -10.46
C GLN A 95 0.46 13.39 -9.06
N PRO A 96 -0.58 13.98 -8.43
CA PRO A 96 -1.03 13.54 -7.11
C PRO A 96 -1.52 12.10 -7.13
N THR A 97 -1.37 11.42 -5.99
CA THR A 97 -1.83 10.05 -5.80
C THR A 97 -3.08 10.04 -4.94
N TYR A 98 -4.09 9.30 -5.36
CA TYR A 98 -5.39 9.25 -4.69
C TYR A 98 -5.72 7.86 -4.13
N LEU A 99 -5.14 6.80 -4.70
CA LEU A 99 -5.40 5.42 -4.28
C LEU A 99 -4.07 4.75 -3.91
N PHE A 100 -4.09 4.05 -2.78
CA PHE A 100 -2.91 3.38 -2.24
C PHE A 100 -3.23 1.93 -1.94
N PHE A 101 -2.31 1.05 -2.34
CA PHE A 101 -2.36 -0.37 -1.99
C PHE A 101 -1.04 -0.71 -1.31
N MET A 102 -1.04 -0.73 0.02
CA MET A 102 0.17 -1.06 0.79
C MET A 102 0.20 -2.57 1.04
N ILE A 103 1.27 -3.21 0.57
CA ILE A 103 1.42 -4.66 0.68
C ILE A 103 2.43 -4.96 1.78
N ALA A 104 2.02 -5.78 2.73
CA ALA A 104 2.89 -6.31 3.78
C ALA A 104 3.06 -7.81 3.57
N ALA A 105 4.29 -8.27 3.43
CA ALA A 105 4.61 -9.68 3.25
C ALA A 105 5.54 -10.15 4.36
N PRO A 106 5.27 -11.32 5.00
CA PRO A 106 6.15 -11.84 6.02
C PRO A 106 7.49 -12.27 5.42
N GLU A 107 8.55 -12.21 6.23
CA GLU A 107 9.91 -12.52 5.79
C GLU A 107 10.03 -13.92 5.22
N GLY A 108 9.28 -14.87 5.76
CA GLY A 108 9.28 -16.26 5.29
C GLY A 108 8.42 -16.55 4.08
N ALA A 109 7.80 -15.53 3.45
CA ALA A 109 6.97 -15.73 2.27
C ALA A 109 7.78 -16.31 1.12
N ASN A 110 7.26 -17.36 0.48
CA ASN A 110 7.94 -18.02 -0.64
C ASN A 110 7.61 -17.31 -1.96
N ASP A 111 8.27 -17.74 -3.04
CA ASP A 111 8.07 -17.13 -4.36
C ASP A 111 6.64 -17.23 -4.87
N THR A 112 5.98 -18.37 -4.62
CA THR A 112 4.57 -18.55 -5.00
C THR A 112 3.68 -17.52 -4.31
N HIS A 113 3.92 -17.30 -3.02
CA HIS A 113 3.17 -16.32 -2.25
C HIS A 113 3.37 -14.91 -2.79
N LEU A 114 4.62 -14.55 -3.10
CA LEU A 114 4.94 -13.23 -3.66
C LEU A 114 4.33 -13.04 -5.04
N GLN A 115 4.32 -14.09 -5.88
CA GLN A 115 3.67 -14.03 -7.18
C GLN A 115 2.17 -13.82 -7.07
N ALA A 116 1.53 -14.47 -6.10
CA ALA A 116 0.11 -14.30 -5.85
C ALA A 116 -0.20 -12.86 -5.43
N LEU A 117 0.62 -12.29 -4.54
CA LEU A 117 0.46 -10.89 -4.12
C LEU A 117 0.66 -9.93 -5.29
N ALA A 118 1.64 -10.19 -6.14
CA ALA A 118 1.90 -9.35 -7.31
C ALA A 118 0.74 -9.41 -8.31
N ALA A 119 0.19 -10.59 -8.57
CA ALA A 119 -0.95 -10.76 -9.47
C ALA A 119 -2.18 -10.04 -8.91
N LEU A 120 -2.44 -10.17 -7.61
CA LEU A 120 -3.53 -9.48 -6.94
C LEU A 120 -3.38 -7.96 -7.05
N SER A 121 -2.17 -7.46 -6.85
CA SER A 121 -1.88 -6.02 -6.93
C SER A 121 -2.17 -5.46 -8.32
N ARG A 122 -1.84 -6.21 -9.37
CA ARG A 122 -2.15 -5.79 -10.75
C ARG A 122 -3.66 -5.69 -10.96
N LEU A 123 -4.42 -6.65 -10.46
CA LEU A 123 -5.88 -6.64 -10.56
C LEU A 123 -6.46 -5.43 -9.83
N LEU A 124 -5.97 -5.13 -8.63
CA LEU A 124 -6.42 -3.98 -7.85
C LEU A 124 -6.09 -2.67 -8.54
N ILE A 125 -4.94 -2.57 -9.18
CA ILE A 125 -4.54 -1.39 -9.95
C ILE A 125 -5.51 -1.17 -11.11
N GLU A 126 -5.89 -2.22 -11.84
CA GLU A 126 -6.87 -2.11 -12.94
C GLU A 126 -8.22 -1.63 -12.43
N ILE A 127 -8.67 -2.15 -11.31
CA ILE A 127 -9.92 -1.72 -10.66
C ILE A 127 -9.82 -0.24 -10.28
N GLY A 128 -8.69 0.18 -9.68
CA GLY A 128 -8.45 1.56 -9.31
C GLY A 128 -8.47 2.51 -10.49
N ARG A 129 -7.85 2.11 -11.60
CA ARG A 129 -7.85 2.90 -12.84
C ARG A 129 -9.25 3.08 -13.39
N ALA A 130 -10.05 2.02 -13.43
CA ALA A 130 -11.43 2.09 -13.89
C ALA A 130 -12.25 3.06 -13.03
N SER A 131 -12.08 2.98 -11.70
CA SER A 131 -12.76 3.88 -10.77
C SER A 131 -12.36 5.35 -10.99
N CYS A 132 -11.07 5.61 -11.23
CA CYS A 132 -10.58 6.96 -11.49
C CYS A 132 -11.15 7.53 -12.80
N ARG A 133 -11.29 6.70 -13.84
CA ARG A 133 -11.85 7.11 -15.12
C ARG A 133 -13.32 7.51 -15.00
N GLU A 134 -14.07 6.81 -14.17
CA GLU A 134 -15.50 7.10 -13.96
C GLU A 134 -15.75 8.44 -13.28
N ARG A 135 -14.74 9.02 -12.66
CA ARG A 135 -14.87 10.30 -11.95
C ARG A 135 -14.73 11.53 -12.84
N VAL A 136 -14.31 11.34 -14.06
CA VAL A 136 -14.06 12.45 -14.98
C VAL A 136 -15.34 12.92 -15.65
#